data_302b62a7c82183a319b9d4d244efd117
#
_entry.id   302b62a7c82183a319b9d4d244efd117
#
_cell.length_a   1.000
_cell.length_b   1.000
_cell.length_c   1.000
_cell.angle_alpha   90.00
_cell.angle_beta   90.00
_cell.angle_gamma   90.00
#
_symmetry.space_group_name_H-M   'P 1'
#
loop_
_entity.id
_entity.type
_entity.pdbx_description
1 polymer ?
#
loop_
_entity_poly.entity_id
_entity_poly.type
_entity_poly.pdbx_seq_one_letter_code
_entity_poly.pdbx_strand_id
1 'polypeptide(L)' 'LALTWHHLIRLTMESIGGRGALKDLYDLLKEHPKAKKNPHYQERIRATLYEHPDEYIPVSKGYFRLSYPVT' A
#
# COMPACT_ATOMS: atom_id res chain seq x y z
N LEU A 1 11.27 11.84 -11.52
CA LEU A 1 11.57 10.53 -10.97
C LEU A 1 10.29 9.70 -10.88
N ALA A 2 10.37 8.46 -11.33
CA ALA A 2 9.25 7.55 -11.24
C ALA A 2 9.14 7.02 -9.81
N LEU A 3 7.92 7.02 -9.25
CA LEU A 3 7.66 6.42 -7.96
C LEU A 3 7.65 4.90 -8.10
N THR A 4 8.33 4.22 -7.19
CA THR A 4 8.20 2.77 -7.09
C THR A 4 6.86 2.44 -6.42
N TRP A 5 6.39 1.22 -6.61
CA TRP A 5 5.18 0.78 -5.92
C TRP A 5 5.32 0.87 -4.40
N HIS A 6 6.49 0.50 -3.87
CA HIS A 6 6.75 0.57 -2.43
C HIS A 6 6.59 2.00 -1.92
N HIS A 7 7.19 2.96 -2.62
CA HIS A 7 7.12 4.37 -2.23
C HIS A 7 5.68 4.89 -2.29
N LEU A 8 4.98 4.54 -3.37
CA LEU A 8 3.61 4.97 -3.57
C LEU A 8 2.69 4.41 -2.49
N ILE A 9 2.85 3.13 -2.15
CA ILE A 9 2.05 2.48 -1.12
C ILE A 9 2.32 3.12 0.25
N ARG A 10 3.60 3.42 0.54
CA ARG A 10 3.95 4.10 1.79
C ARG A 10 3.25 5.44 1.92
N LEU A 11 3.32 6.25 0.86
CA LEU A 11 2.65 7.56 0.88
C LEU A 11 1.15 7.42 1.06
N THR A 12 0.55 6.42 0.41
CA THR A 12 -0.88 6.17 0.53
C THR A 12 -1.25 5.76 1.95
N MET A 13 -0.46 4.86 2.55
CA MET A 13 -0.69 4.45 3.94
C MET A 13 -0.56 5.64 4.89
N GLU A 14 0.44 6.49 4.69
CA GLU A 14 0.62 7.68 5.52
C GLU A 14 -0.58 8.62 5.40
N SER A 15 -1.16 8.72 4.21
CA SER A 15 -2.31 9.62 3.98
C SER A 15 -3.57 9.17 4.70
N ILE A 16 -3.65 7.91 5.09
CA ILE A 16 -4.82 7.37 5.80
C ILE A 16 -4.49 7.03 7.25
N GLY A 17 -3.47 7.67 7.81
CA GLY A 17 -3.13 7.54 9.22
C GLY A 17 -2.21 6.39 9.57
N GLY A 18 -1.62 5.73 8.59
CA GLY A 18 -0.62 4.69 8.81
C GLY A 18 -1.20 3.30 9.01
N ARG A 19 -2.51 3.11 8.81
CA ARG A 19 -3.15 1.79 8.87
C ARG A 19 -4.30 1.73 7.88
N GLY A 20 -4.56 0.55 7.35
CA GLY A 20 -5.66 0.37 6.40
C GLY A 20 -5.74 -1.06 5.91
N ALA A 21 -6.88 -1.39 5.32
CA ALA A 21 -7.11 -2.69 4.70
C ALA A 21 -6.58 -2.69 3.27
N LEU A 22 -6.31 -3.89 2.74
CA LEU A 22 -5.90 -4.03 1.34
C LEU A 22 -6.90 -3.39 0.40
N LYS A 23 -8.20 -3.58 0.64
CA LYS A 23 -9.22 -3.01 -0.23
C LYS A 23 -9.19 -1.49 -0.24
N ASP A 24 -8.84 -0.87 0.89
CA ASP A 24 -8.70 0.58 0.96
C ASP A 24 -7.57 1.06 0.07
N LEU A 25 -6.45 0.34 0.08
CA LEU A 25 -5.33 0.65 -0.79
C LEU A 25 -5.69 0.46 -2.26
N TYR A 26 -6.42 -0.61 -2.58
CA TYR A 26 -6.87 -0.84 -3.94
C TYR A 26 -7.75 0.31 -4.42
N ASP A 27 -8.71 0.73 -3.60
CA ASP A 27 -9.63 1.81 -3.97
C ASP A 27 -8.92 3.15 -4.13
N LEU A 28 -7.99 3.45 -3.22
CA LEU A 28 -7.25 4.71 -3.26
C LEU A 28 -6.30 4.78 -4.46
N LEU A 29 -5.75 3.65 -4.87
CA LEU A 29 -4.75 3.61 -5.92
C LEU A 29 -5.30 3.29 -7.31
N LYS A 30 -6.55 2.85 -7.41
CA LYS A 30 -7.11 2.40 -8.70
C LYS A 30 -7.07 3.48 -9.78
N GLU A 31 -7.18 4.75 -9.40
CA GLU A 31 -7.16 5.85 -10.35
C GLU A 31 -5.76 6.39 -10.64
N HIS A 32 -4.77 5.92 -9.91
CA HIS A 32 -3.39 6.36 -10.13
C HIS A 32 -2.88 5.84 -11.48
N PRO A 33 -2.11 6.66 -12.23
CA PRO A 33 -1.60 6.21 -13.53
C PRO A 33 -0.86 4.87 -13.50
N LYS A 34 -0.12 4.58 -12.44
CA LYS A 34 0.57 3.31 -12.29
C LYS A 34 -0.41 2.13 -12.28
N ALA A 35 -1.52 2.29 -11.57
CA ALA A 35 -2.55 1.24 -11.50
C ALA A 35 -3.29 1.11 -12.82
N LYS A 36 -3.58 2.22 -13.48
CA LYS A 36 -4.27 2.20 -14.77
C LYS A 36 -3.46 1.50 -15.85
N LYS A 37 -2.13 1.53 -15.75
CA LYS A 37 -1.25 0.87 -16.70
C LYS A 37 -1.00 -0.59 -16.38
N ASN A 38 -1.42 -1.06 -15.22
CA ASN A 38 -1.13 -2.42 -14.77
C ASN A 38 -2.42 -3.13 -14.39
N PRO A 39 -2.92 -4.06 -15.22
CA PRO A 39 -4.15 -4.79 -14.89
C PRO A 39 -4.03 -5.67 -13.64
N HIS A 40 -2.81 -5.93 -13.18
CA HIS A 40 -2.55 -6.71 -11.96
C HIS A 40 -2.09 -5.85 -10.81
N TYR A 41 -2.55 -4.59 -10.75
CA TYR A 41 -2.09 -3.65 -9.72
C TYR A 41 -2.42 -4.13 -8.30
N GLN A 42 -3.55 -4.80 -8.12
CA GLN A 42 -3.93 -5.31 -6.80
C GLN A 42 -2.96 -6.38 -6.31
N GLU A 43 -2.56 -7.27 -7.21
CA GLU A 43 -1.57 -8.29 -6.87
C GLU A 43 -0.22 -7.64 -6.55
N ARG A 44 0.14 -6.58 -7.28
CA ARG A 44 1.38 -5.86 -7.04
C ARG A 44 1.38 -5.16 -5.69
N ILE A 45 0.26 -4.56 -5.31
CA ILE A 45 0.12 -3.92 -4.00
C ILE A 45 0.31 -4.96 -2.89
N ARG A 46 -0.39 -6.09 -3.00
CA ARG A 46 -0.30 -7.15 -2.01
C ARG A 46 1.11 -7.71 -1.90
N ALA A 47 1.74 -7.98 -3.04
CA ALA A 47 3.10 -8.50 -3.07
C ALA A 47 4.07 -7.53 -2.40
N THR A 48 3.92 -6.23 -2.65
CA THR A 48 4.79 -5.22 -2.08
C THR A 48 4.68 -5.20 -0.55
N LEU A 49 3.47 -5.31 -0.02
CA LEU A 49 3.27 -5.35 1.42
C LEU A 49 3.95 -6.58 2.04
N TYR A 50 3.87 -7.73 1.40
CA TYR A 50 4.50 -8.95 1.91
C TYR A 50 6.01 -8.96 1.72
N GLU A 51 6.53 -8.20 0.76
CA GLU A 51 7.99 -8.09 0.55
C GLU A 51 8.67 -7.22 1.59
N HIS A 52 7.90 -6.43 2.35
CA HIS A 52 8.44 -5.50 3.34
C HIS A 52 7.79 -5.70 4.70
N PRO A 53 7.97 -6.89 5.31
CA PRO A 53 7.31 -7.21 6.58
C PRO A 53 7.81 -6.39 7.76
N ASP A 54 8.98 -5.80 7.66
CA ASP A 54 9.53 -4.92 8.69
C ASP A 54 8.90 -3.53 8.65
N GLU A 55 8.26 -3.17 7.56
CA GLU A 55 7.64 -1.85 7.41
C GLU A 55 6.10 -1.93 7.48
N TYR A 56 5.51 -2.96 6.90
CA TYR A 56 4.06 -3.15 6.87
C TYR A 56 3.70 -4.33 7.76
N ILE A 57 3.16 -4.02 8.95
CA ILE A 57 2.88 -5.03 9.97
C ILE A 57 1.44 -5.50 9.85
N PRO A 58 1.19 -6.79 9.63
CA PRO A 58 -0.17 -7.29 9.58
C PRO A 58 -0.82 -7.21 10.96
N VAL A 59 -1.99 -6.57 11.02
CA VAL A 59 -2.76 -6.43 12.26
C VAL A 59 -3.83 -7.52 12.33
N SER A 60 -4.45 -7.78 11.18
CA SER A 60 -5.42 -8.86 11.03
C SER A 60 -5.44 -9.23 9.56
N LYS A 61 -6.27 -10.21 9.20
CA LYS A 61 -6.31 -10.68 7.81
C LYS A 61 -6.69 -9.52 6.89
N GLY A 62 -5.80 -9.20 5.96
CA GLY A 62 -6.02 -8.15 4.98
C GLY A 62 -5.96 -6.74 5.55
N TYR A 63 -5.47 -6.56 6.77
CA TYR A 63 -5.35 -5.25 7.40
C TYR A 63 -3.91 -5.05 7.87
N PHE A 64 -3.30 -3.93 7.49
CA PHE A 64 -1.90 -3.66 7.77
C PHE A 64 -1.73 -2.29 8.40
N ARG A 65 -0.60 -2.12 9.11
CA ARG A 65 -0.20 -0.82 9.64
C ARG A 65 1.29 -0.60 9.34
N LEU A 66 1.68 0.67 9.33
CA LEU A 66 3.10 1.01 9.24
C LEU A 66 3.78 0.69 10.58
N SER A 67 5.06 0.34 10.53
CA SER A 67 5.83 0.02 11.72
C SER A 67 6.22 1.25 12.54
N TYR A 68 6.01 2.45 11.99
CA TYR A 68 6.30 3.72 12.67
C TYR A 68 5.03 4.55 12.77
N PRO A 69 4.93 5.42 13.80
CA PRO A 69 3.73 6.27 13.93
C PRO A 69 3.69 7.34 12.85
N VAL A 70 2.46 7.66 12.42
CA VAL A 70 2.22 8.73 11.45
C VAL A 70 1.61 9.90 12.22
N THR A 71 2.26 11.05 12.15
CA THR A 71 1.81 12.26 12.85
C THR A 71 1.17 13.24 11.88
#